data_b66358ddfb60fcd6147bd9746487a166
#
_entry.id   b66358ddfb60fcd6147bd9746487a166
#
_cell.length_a   1.000
_cell.length_b   1.000
_cell.length_c   1.000
_cell.angle_alpha   90.00
_cell.angle_beta   90.00
_cell.angle_gamma   90.00
#
_symmetry.space_group_name_H-M   'P 1'
#
loop_
_entity.id
_entity.type
_entity.pdbx_description
1 polymer ?
#
loop_
_entity_poly.entity_id
_entity_poly.type
_entity_poly.pdbx_seq_one_letter_code
_entity_poly.pdbx_strand_id
1 'polypeptide(L)'
;KSGVFPKTLRNMWAAVTIINPLMAFMALSLVSMSEIHGNQEALLSYLGQIAGGGWLAFLISVDAALVLSGAVLTSFIGVTGLVHRMVLDRCLPQFLLKPNKFGTQYRIVIAFFVLDVSILAATQGKLTTLAGVYTISFLSVMVLFGIGNLLLKIRRSGLKRPVSAPWLGVFFAV
;
A
#
# COMPACT_ATOMS: atom_id res chain seq x y z
N LYS A 1 4.25 -1.34 -25.21
CA LYS A 1 5.66 -1.50 -24.72
C LYS A 1 5.66 -2.61 -23.66
N SER A 2 5.76 -3.85 -24.10
CA SER A 2 5.54 -5.08 -23.29
C SER A 2 6.70 -5.45 -22.34
N GLY A 3 7.74 -4.65 -22.20
CA GLY A 3 8.91 -4.97 -21.37
C GLY A 3 9.15 -4.03 -20.18
N VAL A 4 8.43 -2.92 -20.06
CA VAL A 4 8.69 -1.90 -19.03
C VAL A 4 8.20 -2.36 -17.66
N PHE A 5 6.98 -2.89 -17.58
CA PHE A 5 6.37 -3.32 -16.33
C PHE A 5 7.17 -4.37 -15.54
N PRO A 6 7.65 -5.49 -16.15
CA PRO A 6 8.49 -6.46 -15.46
C PRO A 6 9.84 -5.88 -14.98
N LYS A 7 10.43 -4.97 -15.75
CA LYS A 7 11.68 -4.30 -15.34
C LYS A 7 11.48 -3.40 -14.15
N THR A 8 10.38 -2.63 -14.14
CA THR A 8 10.02 -1.76 -13.02
C THR A 8 9.77 -2.56 -11.75
N LEU A 9 8.98 -3.65 -11.83
CA LEU A 9 8.75 -4.54 -10.69
C LEU A 9 10.04 -5.13 -10.13
N ARG A 10 10.94 -5.59 -11.01
CA ARG A 10 12.23 -6.14 -10.58
C ARG A 10 13.09 -5.11 -9.88
N ASN A 11 13.14 -3.89 -10.40
CA ASN A 11 13.91 -2.80 -9.79
C ASN A 11 13.33 -2.39 -8.45
N MET A 12 12.01 -2.29 -8.32
CA MET A 12 11.33 -2.03 -7.04
C MET A 12 11.59 -3.15 -6.04
N TRP A 13 11.48 -4.42 -6.47
CA TRP A 13 11.78 -5.56 -5.61
C TRP A 13 13.22 -5.52 -5.10
N ALA A 14 14.20 -5.29 -5.99
CA ALA A 14 15.60 -5.19 -5.60
C ALA A 14 15.85 -4.03 -4.61
N ALA A 15 15.28 -2.86 -4.89
CA ALA A 15 15.41 -1.69 -4.00
C ALA A 15 14.84 -1.98 -2.61
N VAL A 16 13.63 -2.52 -2.52
CA VAL A 16 12.97 -2.84 -1.25
C VAL A 16 13.74 -3.92 -0.47
N THR A 17 14.23 -4.95 -1.18
CA THR A 17 15.00 -6.05 -0.57
C THR A 17 16.33 -5.59 0.03
N ILE A 18 16.94 -4.54 -0.51
CA ILE A 18 18.21 -4.00 -0.01
C ILE A 18 17.95 -2.93 1.06
N ILE A 19 17.04 -1.97 0.80
CA ILE A 19 16.84 -0.80 1.65
C ILE A 19 16.18 -1.18 2.98
N ASN A 20 15.16 -2.05 2.99
CA ASN A 20 14.46 -2.40 4.23
C ASN A 20 15.36 -3.11 5.27
N PRO A 21 16.14 -4.15 4.92
CA PRO A 21 17.06 -4.76 5.88
C PRO A 21 18.17 -3.79 6.32
N LEU A 22 18.65 -2.94 5.42
CA LEU A 22 19.66 -1.94 5.77
C LEU A 22 19.12 -0.95 6.81
N MET A 23 17.90 -0.44 6.63
CA MET A 23 17.25 0.44 7.59
C MET A 23 16.99 -0.24 8.92
N ALA A 24 16.54 -1.49 8.90
CA ALA A 24 16.33 -2.28 10.12
C ALA A 24 17.66 -2.49 10.87
N PHE A 25 18.73 -2.83 10.15
CA PHE A 25 20.05 -2.99 10.72
C PHE A 25 20.59 -1.68 11.34
N MET A 26 20.42 -0.55 10.65
CA MET A 26 20.79 0.75 11.18
C MET A 26 19.99 1.09 12.45
N ALA A 27 18.70 0.84 12.47
CA ALA A 27 17.87 1.09 13.64
C ALA A 27 18.34 0.28 14.85
N LEU A 28 18.59 -1.02 14.66
CA LEU A 28 19.05 -1.93 15.72
C LEU A 28 20.47 -1.65 16.20
N SER A 29 21.33 -1.06 15.35
CA SER A 29 22.71 -0.72 15.72
C SER A 29 22.82 0.62 16.47
N LEU A 30 21.90 1.55 16.26
CA LEU A 30 21.94 2.88 16.85
C LEU A 30 21.12 3.02 18.13
N VAL A 31 20.08 2.20 18.30
CA VAL A 31 19.08 2.38 19.35
C VAL A 31 18.77 1.05 20.04
N SER A 32 18.60 1.10 21.38
CA SER A 32 18.20 -0.07 22.16
C SER A 32 16.75 -0.50 21.86
N MET A 33 16.46 -1.79 22.06
CA MET A 33 15.12 -2.34 21.77
C MET A 33 14.02 -1.67 22.61
N SER A 34 14.33 -1.24 23.82
CA SER A 34 13.39 -0.51 24.69
C SER A 34 13.03 0.87 24.16
N GLU A 35 13.99 1.57 23.59
CA GLU A 35 13.78 2.89 22.99
C GLU A 35 13.05 2.81 21.66
N ILE A 36 13.27 1.75 20.88
CA ILE A 36 12.49 1.45 19.66
C ILE A 36 11.02 1.27 20.01
N HIS A 37 10.70 0.51 21.08
CA HIS A 37 9.32 0.32 21.53
C HIS A 37 8.67 1.62 22.02
N GLY A 38 9.43 2.51 22.64
CA GLY A 38 8.93 3.80 23.11
C GLY A 38 8.66 4.80 22.01
N ASN A 39 9.37 4.71 20.87
CA ASN A 39 9.30 5.68 19.77
C ASN A 39 8.81 5.09 18.45
N GLN A 40 8.01 4.03 18.48
CA GLN A 40 7.52 3.31 17.29
C GLN A 40 6.82 4.21 16.27
N GLU A 41 6.14 5.26 16.73
CA GLU A 41 5.36 6.16 15.87
C GLU A 41 6.22 7.12 15.04
N ALA A 42 7.43 7.44 15.51
CA ALA A 42 8.33 8.40 14.86
C ALA A 42 9.80 7.91 14.85
N LEU A 43 9.99 6.60 14.70
CA LEU A 43 11.31 5.96 14.82
C LEU A 43 12.37 6.58 13.91
N LEU A 44 12.02 6.88 12.65
CA LEU A 44 12.95 7.49 11.69
C LEU A 44 13.37 8.91 12.10
N SER A 45 12.44 9.70 12.62
CA SER A 45 12.72 11.06 13.13
C SER A 45 13.60 10.98 14.39
N TYR A 46 13.36 10.01 15.26
CA TYR A 46 14.16 9.75 16.44
C TYR A 46 15.59 9.34 16.08
N LEU A 47 15.77 8.44 15.12
CA LEU A 47 17.07 8.07 14.57
C LEU A 47 17.79 9.28 13.96
N GLY A 48 17.05 10.13 13.24
CA GLY A 48 17.58 11.39 12.70
C GLY A 48 18.07 12.33 13.78
N GLN A 49 17.38 12.39 14.91
CA GLN A 49 17.79 13.20 16.05
C GLN A 49 19.09 12.72 16.68
N ILE A 50 19.27 11.40 16.79
CA ILE A 50 20.52 10.79 17.32
C ILE A 50 21.68 11.00 16.35
N ALA A 51 21.45 10.81 15.06
CA ALA A 51 22.51 10.84 14.05
C ALA A 51 22.95 12.26 13.64
N GLY A 52 22.03 13.22 13.56
CA GLY A 52 22.30 14.58 13.04
C GLY A 52 21.63 15.71 13.81
N GLY A 53 21.07 15.42 14.99
CA GLY A 53 20.42 16.42 15.83
C GLY A 53 19.03 16.86 15.30
N GLY A 54 18.48 17.90 15.92
CA GLY A 54 17.12 18.40 15.64
C GLY A 54 16.85 18.81 14.20
N TRP A 55 17.86 19.29 13.48
CA TRP A 55 17.73 19.64 12.07
C TRP A 55 17.39 18.45 11.18
N LEU A 56 18.11 17.33 11.35
CA LEU A 56 17.88 16.12 10.56
C LEU A 56 16.53 15.49 10.91
N ALA A 57 16.15 15.48 12.19
CA ALA A 57 14.84 15.02 12.64
C ALA A 57 13.70 15.84 12.00
N PHE A 58 13.85 17.15 11.92
CA PHE A 58 12.87 18.03 11.27
C PHE A 58 12.74 17.72 9.77
N LEU A 59 13.86 17.60 9.04
CA LEU A 59 13.84 17.24 7.61
C LEU A 59 13.14 15.89 7.37
N ILE A 60 13.46 14.87 8.17
CA ILE A 60 12.84 13.55 8.06
C ILE A 60 11.32 13.63 8.33
N SER A 61 10.91 14.44 9.30
CA SER A 61 9.48 14.61 9.61
C SER A 61 8.73 15.31 8.49
N VAL A 62 9.32 16.32 7.86
CA VAL A 62 8.73 17.01 6.69
C VAL A 62 8.65 16.07 5.49
N ASP A 63 9.73 15.33 5.21
CA ASP A 63 9.76 14.34 4.13
C ASP A 63 8.69 13.26 4.33
N ALA A 64 8.59 12.72 5.55
CA ALA A 64 7.55 11.74 5.90
C ALA A 64 6.13 12.28 5.67
N ALA A 65 5.87 13.54 6.06
CA ALA A 65 4.56 14.17 5.84
C ALA A 65 4.24 14.31 4.35
N LEU A 66 5.21 14.71 3.53
CA LEU A 66 5.04 14.83 2.08
C LEU A 66 4.81 13.46 1.42
N VAL A 67 5.60 12.45 1.77
CA VAL A 67 5.47 11.09 1.24
C VAL A 67 4.13 10.47 1.61
N LEU A 68 3.70 10.60 2.88
CA LEU A 68 2.42 10.11 3.35
C LEU A 68 1.25 10.81 2.66
N SER A 69 1.32 12.13 2.46
CA SER A 69 0.31 12.88 1.71
C SER A 69 0.19 12.40 0.27
N GLY A 70 1.32 12.15 -0.40
CA GLY A 70 1.38 11.57 -1.74
C GLY A 70 0.80 10.15 -1.78
N ALA A 71 1.07 9.33 -0.78
CA ALA A 71 0.53 7.97 -0.67
C ALA A 71 -1.00 7.98 -0.52
N VAL A 72 -1.55 8.88 0.32
CA VAL A 72 -3.00 9.07 0.46
C VAL A 72 -3.63 9.47 -0.88
N LEU A 73 -3.06 10.47 -1.57
CA LEU A 73 -3.56 10.91 -2.87
C LEU A 73 -3.57 9.77 -3.90
N THR A 74 -2.49 9.01 -3.96
CA THR A 74 -2.37 7.84 -4.85
C THR A 74 -3.41 6.77 -4.54
N SER A 75 -3.72 6.54 -3.26
CA SER A 75 -4.76 5.61 -2.82
C SER A 75 -6.15 6.04 -3.31
N PHE A 76 -6.50 7.32 -3.19
CA PHE A 76 -7.76 7.86 -3.71
C PHE A 76 -7.88 7.69 -5.23
N ILE A 77 -6.81 7.95 -5.99
CA ILE A 77 -6.79 7.74 -7.44
C ILE A 77 -6.97 6.26 -7.78
N GLY A 78 -6.26 5.38 -7.08
CA GLY A 78 -6.31 3.92 -7.28
C GLY A 78 -7.71 3.36 -7.01
N VAL A 79 -8.31 3.70 -5.88
CA VAL A 79 -9.67 3.27 -5.51
C VAL A 79 -10.71 3.80 -6.50
N THR A 80 -10.61 5.08 -6.89
CA THR A 80 -11.53 5.66 -7.87
C THR A 80 -11.47 4.91 -9.20
N GLY A 81 -10.28 4.58 -9.68
CA GLY A 81 -10.08 3.81 -10.91
C GLY A 81 -10.61 2.38 -10.82
N LEU A 82 -10.40 1.71 -9.69
CA LEU A 82 -10.88 0.35 -9.46
C LEU A 82 -12.41 0.30 -9.38
N VAL A 83 -13.00 1.15 -8.54
CA VAL A 83 -14.47 1.22 -8.35
C VAL A 83 -15.16 1.61 -9.66
N HIS A 84 -14.58 2.53 -10.44
CA HIS A 84 -15.08 2.87 -11.77
C HIS A 84 -15.22 1.64 -12.67
N ARG A 85 -14.18 0.79 -12.73
CA ARG A 85 -14.20 -0.47 -13.50
C ARG A 85 -15.24 -1.45 -12.97
N MET A 86 -15.33 -1.61 -11.65
CA MET A 86 -16.33 -2.50 -11.02
C MET A 86 -17.76 -2.07 -11.31
N VAL A 87 -18.02 -0.76 -11.41
CA VAL A 87 -19.35 -0.26 -11.78
C VAL A 87 -19.64 -0.49 -13.26
N LEU A 88 -18.65 -0.32 -14.15
CA LEU A 88 -18.79 -0.65 -15.58
C LEU A 88 -19.07 -2.14 -15.79
N ASP A 89 -18.45 -3.02 -15.00
CA ASP A 89 -18.67 -4.46 -15.02
C ASP A 89 -19.98 -4.88 -14.30
N ARG A 90 -20.81 -3.91 -13.89
CA ARG A 90 -22.09 -4.10 -13.17
C ARG A 90 -21.98 -4.81 -11.82
N CYS A 91 -20.79 -4.85 -11.24
CA CYS A 91 -20.58 -5.38 -9.88
C CYS A 91 -21.06 -4.40 -8.80
N LEU A 92 -21.13 -3.11 -9.13
CA LEU A 92 -21.57 -2.02 -8.23
C LEU A 92 -22.64 -1.15 -8.90
N PRO A 93 -23.47 -0.44 -8.10
CA PRO A 93 -24.55 0.39 -8.62
C PRO A 93 -24.03 1.54 -9.49
N GLN A 94 -24.69 1.78 -10.63
CA GLN A 94 -24.29 2.79 -11.62
C GLN A 94 -24.37 4.24 -11.11
N PHE A 95 -25.11 4.51 -10.02
CA PHE A 95 -25.20 5.86 -9.46
C PHE A 95 -23.83 6.43 -9.01
N LEU A 96 -22.85 5.56 -8.75
CA LEU A 96 -21.49 5.98 -8.39
C LEU A 96 -20.71 6.62 -9.53
N LEU A 97 -21.08 6.34 -10.78
CA LEU A 97 -20.41 6.89 -11.98
C LEU A 97 -20.80 8.33 -12.31
N LYS A 98 -21.79 8.93 -11.64
CA LYS A 98 -22.27 10.26 -11.99
C LYS A 98 -21.15 11.30 -11.81
N PRO A 99 -20.60 11.88 -12.90
CA PRO A 99 -19.52 12.83 -12.80
C PRO A 99 -20.01 14.17 -12.28
N ASN A 100 -19.13 14.92 -11.63
CA ASN A 100 -19.33 16.32 -11.31
C ASN A 100 -19.06 17.18 -12.57
N LYS A 101 -19.34 18.49 -12.49
CA LYS A 101 -19.06 19.49 -13.55
C LYS A 101 -17.60 19.46 -14.04
N PHE A 102 -16.67 18.98 -13.21
CA PHE A 102 -15.24 18.83 -13.51
C PHE A 102 -14.85 17.43 -14.03
N GLY A 103 -15.81 16.54 -14.33
CA GLY A 103 -15.54 15.19 -14.79
C GLY A 103 -15.08 14.20 -13.71
N THR A 104 -15.02 14.60 -12.46
CA THR A 104 -14.57 13.76 -11.33
C THR A 104 -15.75 12.98 -10.76
N GLN A 105 -15.53 11.72 -10.43
CA GLN A 105 -16.50 10.82 -9.77
C GLN A 105 -16.54 11.09 -8.26
N TYR A 106 -17.01 12.26 -7.89
CA TYR A 106 -17.00 12.74 -6.50
C TYR A 106 -17.69 11.80 -5.51
N ARG A 107 -18.69 11.02 -5.95
CA ARG A 107 -19.40 10.07 -5.08
C ARG A 107 -18.52 8.94 -4.59
N ILE A 108 -17.63 8.44 -5.46
CA ILE A 108 -16.64 7.41 -5.08
C ILE A 108 -15.66 7.99 -4.07
N VAL A 109 -15.18 9.21 -4.32
CA VAL A 109 -14.23 9.90 -3.43
C VAL A 109 -14.86 10.14 -2.06
N ILE A 110 -16.11 10.63 -2.00
CA ILE A 110 -16.83 10.85 -0.73
C ILE A 110 -17.08 9.52 0.00
N ALA A 111 -17.53 8.49 -0.70
CA ALA A 111 -17.77 7.19 -0.10
C ALA A 111 -16.49 6.60 0.51
N PHE A 112 -15.37 6.72 -0.18
CA PHE A 112 -14.06 6.27 0.31
C PHE A 112 -13.60 7.11 1.50
N PHE A 113 -13.74 8.43 1.43
CA PHE A 113 -13.42 9.32 2.54
C PHE A 113 -14.22 9.01 3.81
N VAL A 114 -15.54 8.78 3.68
CA VAL A 114 -16.40 8.39 4.81
C VAL A 114 -15.95 7.06 5.41
N LEU A 115 -15.55 6.11 4.57
CA LEU A 115 -15.01 4.81 5.01
C LEU A 115 -13.71 5.00 5.80
N ASP A 116 -12.77 5.81 5.28
CA ASP A 116 -11.50 6.10 5.96
C ASP A 116 -11.72 6.77 7.31
N VAL A 117 -12.60 7.77 7.38
CA VAL A 117 -12.96 8.44 8.64
C VAL A 117 -13.62 7.48 9.62
N SER A 118 -14.47 6.56 9.13
CA SER A 118 -15.12 5.55 9.97
C SER A 118 -14.09 4.58 10.59
N ILE A 119 -13.10 4.14 9.81
CA ILE A 119 -12.01 3.29 10.30
C ILE A 119 -11.17 4.05 11.32
N LEU A 120 -10.83 5.30 11.04
CA LEU A 120 -10.06 6.14 11.95
C LEU A 120 -10.79 6.34 13.30
N ALA A 121 -12.10 6.59 13.25
CA ALA A 121 -12.93 6.72 14.44
C ALA A 121 -13.03 5.40 15.22
N ALA A 122 -13.23 4.28 14.53
CA ALA A 122 -13.31 2.94 15.14
C ALA A 122 -11.99 2.53 15.81
N THR A 123 -10.86 2.89 15.24
CA THR A 123 -9.52 2.60 15.80
C THR A 123 -9.04 3.65 16.81
N GLN A 124 -9.84 4.70 17.05
CA GLN A 124 -9.49 5.82 17.92
C GLN A 124 -8.13 6.47 17.55
N GLY A 125 -7.72 6.39 16.28
CA GLY A 125 -6.45 6.92 15.80
C GLY A 125 -5.21 6.19 16.31
N LYS A 126 -5.34 5.05 16.98
CA LYS A 126 -4.18 4.28 17.46
C LYS A 126 -3.45 3.61 16.31
N LEU A 127 -2.19 3.99 16.10
CA LEU A 127 -1.35 3.48 15.01
C LEU A 127 -1.19 1.95 15.04
N THR A 128 -1.06 1.36 16.21
CA THR A 128 -0.94 -0.10 16.37
C THR A 128 -2.20 -0.83 15.89
N THR A 129 -3.39 -0.30 16.21
CA THR A 129 -4.68 -0.86 15.77
C THR A 129 -4.87 -0.68 14.27
N LEU A 130 -4.52 0.51 13.74
CA LEU A 130 -4.54 0.78 12.30
C LEU A 130 -3.61 -0.14 11.52
N ALA A 131 -2.39 -0.37 12.03
CA ALA A 131 -1.43 -1.30 11.45
C ALA A 131 -1.98 -2.74 11.42
N GLY A 132 -2.68 -3.17 12.48
CA GLY A 132 -3.36 -4.47 12.53
C GLY A 132 -4.44 -4.60 11.46
N VAL A 133 -5.34 -3.61 11.35
CA VAL A 133 -6.38 -3.56 10.31
C VAL A 133 -5.77 -3.58 8.91
N TYR A 134 -4.72 -2.78 8.68
CA TYR A 134 -4.00 -2.76 7.42
C TYR A 134 -3.42 -4.12 7.07
N THR A 135 -2.73 -4.77 8.01
CA THR A 135 -2.08 -6.06 7.81
C THR A 135 -3.09 -7.15 7.43
N ILE A 136 -4.19 -7.24 8.19
CA ILE A 136 -5.25 -8.23 7.92
C ILE A 136 -5.89 -7.97 6.54
N SER A 137 -6.20 -6.72 6.23
CA SER A 137 -6.80 -6.34 4.95
C SER A 137 -5.86 -6.62 3.78
N PHE A 138 -4.58 -6.28 3.92
CA PHE A 138 -3.57 -6.51 2.91
C PHE A 138 -3.36 -8.00 2.63
N LEU A 139 -3.21 -8.82 3.68
CA LEU A 139 -3.07 -10.27 3.54
C LEU A 139 -4.32 -10.89 2.90
N SER A 140 -5.51 -10.45 3.29
CA SER A 140 -6.77 -10.93 2.69
C SER A 140 -6.84 -10.63 1.19
N VAL A 141 -6.46 -9.43 0.77
CA VAL A 141 -6.41 -9.05 -0.65
C VAL A 141 -5.37 -9.88 -1.40
N MET A 142 -4.19 -10.12 -0.80
CA MET A 142 -3.15 -10.96 -1.41
C MET A 142 -3.60 -12.40 -1.61
N VAL A 143 -4.27 -12.99 -0.62
CA VAL A 143 -4.85 -14.34 -0.73
C VAL A 143 -5.91 -14.39 -1.83
N LEU A 144 -6.86 -13.43 -1.86
CA LEU A 144 -7.88 -13.36 -2.90
C LEU A 144 -7.27 -13.19 -4.30
N PHE A 145 -6.24 -12.38 -4.42
CA PHE A 145 -5.51 -12.20 -5.68
C PHE A 145 -4.79 -13.48 -6.11
N GLY A 146 -4.18 -14.21 -5.17
CA GLY A 146 -3.55 -15.50 -5.41
C GLY A 146 -4.56 -16.54 -5.89
N ILE A 147 -5.70 -16.66 -5.20
CA ILE A 147 -6.81 -17.54 -5.58
C ILE A 147 -7.35 -17.16 -6.98
N GLY A 148 -7.54 -15.86 -7.24
CA GLY A 148 -7.96 -15.36 -8.54
C GLY A 148 -7.01 -15.75 -9.67
N ASN A 149 -5.70 -15.64 -9.45
CA ASN A 149 -4.67 -16.07 -10.40
C ASN A 149 -4.67 -17.58 -10.63
N LEU A 150 -4.87 -18.38 -9.58
CA LEU A 150 -5.01 -19.83 -9.66
C LEU A 150 -6.22 -20.21 -10.52
N LEU A 151 -7.39 -19.65 -10.23
CA LEU A 151 -8.62 -19.86 -11.00
C LEU A 151 -8.45 -19.47 -12.48
N LEU A 152 -7.79 -18.34 -12.73
CA LEU A 152 -7.50 -17.89 -14.10
C LEU A 152 -6.55 -18.85 -14.83
N LYS A 153 -5.59 -19.43 -14.12
CA LYS A 153 -4.62 -20.39 -14.66
C LYS A 153 -5.30 -21.72 -15.03
N ILE A 154 -6.28 -22.15 -14.25
CA ILE A 154 -7.04 -23.38 -14.49
C ILE A 154 -8.10 -23.19 -15.59
N ARG A 155 -8.94 -22.14 -15.47
CA ARG A 155 -10.08 -21.94 -16.38
C ARG A 155 -9.71 -21.35 -17.75
N ARG A 156 -8.61 -20.58 -17.85
CA ARG A 156 -8.18 -19.89 -19.07
C ARG A 156 -6.72 -20.18 -19.40
N SER A 157 -6.39 -21.44 -19.59
CA SER A 157 -5.02 -21.88 -19.97
C SER A 157 -4.53 -21.34 -21.32
N GLY A 158 -5.44 -20.98 -22.24
CA GLY A 158 -5.13 -20.44 -23.57
C GLY A 158 -4.75 -18.97 -23.64
N LEU A 159 -4.77 -18.22 -22.52
CA LEU A 159 -4.36 -16.82 -22.52
C LEU A 159 -2.83 -16.69 -22.68
N LYS A 160 -2.38 -16.00 -23.74
CA LYS A 160 -0.96 -15.66 -23.93
C LYS A 160 -0.47 -14.78 -22.77
N ARG A 161 0.42 -15.33 -21.94
CA ARG A 161 1.01 -14.64 -20.79
C ARG A 161 2.45 -14.30 -21.12
N PRO A 162 2.87 -13.04 -20.98
CA PRO A 162 4.26 -12.64 -21.24
C PRO A 162 5.24 -13.22 -20.21
N VAL A 163 4.76 -13.55 -19.00
CA VAL A 163 5.52 -14.21 -17.94
C VAL A 163 4.60 -15.21 -17.25
N SER A 164 5.02 -16.46 -17.13
CA SER A 164 4.30 -17.51 -16.37
C SER A 164 5.02 -17.76 -15.06
N ALA A 165 4.35 -17.50 -13.93
CA ALA A 165 4.87 -17.91 -12.64
C ALA A 165 4.83 -19.44 -12.51
N PRO A 166 5.88 -20.10 -11.97
CA PRO A 166 5.86 -21.52 -11.70
C PRO A 166 4.78 -21.87 -10.67
N TRP A 167 4.19 -23.06 -10.77
CA TRP A 167 3.11 -23.50 -9.88
C TRP A 167 3.51 -23.46 -8.41
N LEU A 168 4.76 -23.85 -8.11
CA LEU A 168 5.33 -23.80 -6.76
C LEU A 168 5.34 -22.37 -6.21
N GLY A 169 5.78 -21.38 -7.00
CA GLY A 169 5.80 -19.98 -6.55
C GLY A 169 4.42 -19.40 -6.26
N VAL A 170 3.39 -19.81 -7.01
CA VAL A 170 2.00 -19.37 -6.77
C VAL A 170 1.44 -20.02 -5.51
N PHE A 171 1.76 -21.31 -5.26
CA PHE A 171 1.29 -22.03 -4.08
C PHE A 171 1.91 -21.50 -2.77
N PHE A 172 3.20 -21.14 -2.81
CA PHE A 172 3.85 -20.53 -1.63
C PHE A 172 3.49 -19.07 -1.38
N ALA A 173 2.92 -18.37 -2.38
CA ALA A 173 2.51 -16.97 -2.27
C ALA A 173 1.05 -16.79 -1.78
N VAL A 174 0.26 -17.86 -1.71
CA VAL A 174 -1.13 -17.92 -1.22
C VAL A 174 -1.18 -18.51 0.18
#